data_2f0b32a46ef394e6fee8060261ea0c0e
#
_entry.id   2f0b32a46ef394e6fee8060261ea0c0e
#
_cell.length_a   1.000
_cell.length_b   1.000
_cell.length_c   1.000
_cell.angle_alpha   90.00
_cell.angle_beta   90.00
_cell.angle_gamma   90.00
#
_symmetry.space_group_name_H-M   'P 1'
#
loop_
_entity.id
_entity.type
_entity.pdbx_description
1 polymer ?
#
loop_
_entity_poly.entity_id
_entity_poly.type
_entity_poly.pdbx_seq_one_letter_code
_entity_poly.pdbx_strand_id
1 'polypeptide(L)'
;LYSMQPPRLVKPLPNVNIMLCSIDAKREVPLTDNESGRDFVRALEGWSRISNNIFVWDYGINFDNMVAPFPNFHVLTPNVQLFHRNHANMLFEQVNGYEGADFAELRAYMIAKLMWNPYQDADSLMRVFLTDYYGEEAGTELYSYRKMMEGALLSSHVPLWIYDSPITHKDGMLSDNLMRTYARLFDKAEAAVRGDSILLQRVQISRLPLQYAELEIARTKGIEDEKAVEAKVKCFRERSVRFGVESLNERGNAPADYCDLYLKRFLPSRVVTQAKGATVVFNTAPHNRYQEMASTALTDGLFGGSSFVEGWVGWEGTNPDFTLDLGRETSISAISTDFLHQLGAWVLLPKEVRYEVS
;
A
#
# COMPACT_ATOMS: atom_id res chain seq x y z
N LEU A 1 -2.21 -23.31 1.89
CA LEU A 1 -3.50 -23.69 2.45
C LEU A 1 -4.06 -24.90 1.72
N TYR A 2 -3.66 -26.07 2.18
CA TYR A 2 -3.95 -27.35 1.52
C TYR A 2 -5.44 -27.76 1.54
N SER A 3 -6.29 -27.04 2.28
CA SER A 3 -7.70 -27.38 2.51
C SER A 3 -8.67 -26.27 2.12
N MET A 4 -8.30 -25.37 1.21
CA MET A 4 -9.18 -24.28 0.78
C MET A 4 -10.48 -24.83 0.17
N GLN A 5 -10.36 -25.79 -0.74
CA GLN A 5 -11.51 -26.38 -1.42
C GLN A 5 -12.25 -27.40 -0.51
N PRO A 6 -13.58 -27.51 -0.60
CA PRO A 6 -14.34 -28.46 0.20
C PRO A 6 -14.01 -29.92 -0.16
N PRO A 7 -14.12 -30.84 0.81
CA PRO A 7 -13.93 -32.26 0.56
C PRO A 7 -15.06 -32.83 -0.29
N ARG A 8 -14.78 -33.91 -1.05
CA ARG A 8 -15.75 -34.54 -1.94
C ARG A 8 -16.63 -35.56 -1.25
N LEU A 9 -16.14 -36.21 -0.20
CA LEU A 9 -16.78 -37.42 0.38
C LEU A 9 -17.28 -37.22 1.81
N VAL A 10 -16.83 -36.20 2.51
CA VAL A 10 -17.18 -35.93 3.91
C VAL A 10 -17.88 -34.59 4.06
N LYS A 11 -18.68 -34.45 5.12
CA LYS A 11 -19.28 -33.17 5.51
C LYS A 11 -18.80 -32.80 6.90
N PRO A 12 -18.63 -31.52 7.19
CA PRO A 12 -18.31 -31.09 8.55
C PRO A 12 -19.46 -31.35 9.49
N LEU A 13 -19.15 -31.64 10.74
CA LEU A 13 -20.17 -31.71 11.79
C LEU A 13 -20.80 -30.32 12.02
N PRO A 14 -22.04 -30.24 12.55
CA PRO A 14 -22.74 -28.96 12.74
C PRO A 14 -22.03 -27.94 13.63
N ASN A 15 -21.12 -28.38 14.50
CA ASN A 15 -20.34 -27.55 15.39
C ASN A 15 -18.97 -27.14 14.83
N VAL A 16 -18.67 -27.48 13.57
CA VAL A 16 -17.42 -27.12 12.89
C VAL A 16 -17.63 -25.85 12.08
N ASN A 17 -16.80 -24.83 12.35
CA ASN A 17 -16.75 -23.61 11.57
C ASN A 17 -15.66 -23.72 10.50
N ILE A 18 -16.00 -23.35 9.28
CA ILE A 18 -15.07 -23.34 8.15
C ILE A 18 -14.55 -21.92 7.97
N MET A 19 -13.26 -21.74 8.21
CA MET A 19 -12.62 -20.43 8.00
C MET A 19 -12.00 -20.36 6.61
N LEU A 20 -12.34 -19.31 5.87
CA LEU A 20 -11.80 -19.02 4.54
C LEU A 20 -11.18 -17.62 4.54
N CYS A 21 -9.98 -17.49 3.97
CA CYS A 21 -9.26 -16.24 3.86
C CYS A 21 -9.16 -15.80 2.40
N SER A 22 -9.43 -14.52 2.13
CA SER A 22 -9.35 -13.92 0.80
C SER A 22 -8.00 -13.27 0.49
N ILE A 23 -6.93 -13.64 1.23
CA ILE A 23 -5.64 -12.96 1.27
C ILE A 23 -5.00 -12.75 -0.12
N ASP A 24 -5.14 -13.71 -1.03
CA ASP A 24 -4.52 -13.67 -2.36
C ASP A 24 -5.31 -12.85 -3.39
N ALA A 25 -6.46 -12.30 -3.00
CA ALA A 25 -7.29 -11.52 -3.92
C ALA A 25 -6.88 -10.05 -3.97
N LYS A 26 -6.90 -9.47 -5.16
CA LYS A 26 -6.77 -8.03 -5.40
C LYS A 26 -7.99 -7.28 -4.91
N ARG A 27 -7.87 -5.97 -4.69
CA ARG A 27 -8.89 -5.17 -4.01
C ARG A 27 -9.46 -4.02 -4.87
N GLU A 28 -9.04 -3.87 -6.12
CA GLU A 28 -9.56 -2.86 -7.04
C GLU A 28 -10.95 -3.18 -7.60
N VAL A 29 -11.36 -4.45 -7.59
CA VAL A 29 -12.67 -4.91 -8.05
C VAL A 29 -13.25 -5.95 -7.09
N PRO A 30 -14.57 -6.21 -7.09
CA PRO A 30 -15.19 -7.23 -6.26
C PRO A 30 -14.57 -8.62 -6.48
N LEU A 31 -14.61 -9.45 -5.45
CA LEU A 31 -14.05 -10.82 -5.50
C LEU A 31 -14.64 -11.66 -6.64
N THR A 32 -15.89 -11.43 -7.02
CA THR A 32 -16.57 -12.12 -8.14
C THR A 32 -16.03 -11.71 -9.51
N ASP A 33 -15.52 -10.49 -9.63
CA ASP A 33 -15.11 -9.89 -10.89
C ASP A 33 -13.59 -9.93 -11.10
N ASN A 34 -12.90 -10.62 -10.18
CA ASN A 34 -11.46 -10.65 -10.06
C ASN A 34 -10.92 -12.06 -10.27
N GLU A 35 -10.01 -12.23 -11.22
CA GLU A 35 -9.38 -13.53 -11.47
C GLU A 35 -8.65 -14.07 -10.23
N SER A 36 -7.99 -13.20 -9.46
CA SER A 36 -7.30 -13.57 -8.22
C SER A 36 -8.25 -14.02 -7.10
N GLY A 37 -9.52 -13.59 -7.13
CA GLY A 37 -10.57 -14.01 -6.19
C GLY A 37 -11.24 -15.34 -6.56
N ARG A 38 -11.04 -15.87 -7.77
CA ARG A 38 -11.78 -17.01 -8.32
C ARG A 38 -11.71 -18.27 -7.43
N ASP A 39 -10.53 -18.59 -6.94
CA ASP A 39 -10.36 -19.81 -6.12
C ASP A 39 -11.02 -19.66 -4.75
N PHE A 40 -10.97 -18.45 -4.17
CA PHE A 40 -11.69 -18.14 -2.94
C PHE A 40 -13.21 -18.23 -3.14
N VAL A 41 -13.74 -17.61 -4.20
CA VAL A 41 -15.19 -17.64 -4.51
C VAL A 41 -15.66 -19.09 -4.73
N ARG A 42 -14.91 -19.86 -5.50
CA ARG A 42 -15.19 -21.30 -5.71
C ARG A 42 -15.19 -22.08 -4.40
N ALA A 43 -14.23 -21.83 -3.52
CA ALA A 43 -14.16 -22.46 -2.22
C ALA A 43 -15.37 -22.06 -1.36
N LEU A 44 -15.69 -20.78 -1.27
CA LEU A 44 -16.83 -20.27 -0.51
C LEU A 44 -18.14 -20.88 -0.96
N GLU A 45 -18.42 -20.89 -2.26
CA GLU A 45 -19.61 -21.52 -2.85
C GLU A 45 -19.65 -23.03 -2.63
N GLY A 46 -18.50 -23.68 -2.72
CA GLY A 46 -18.40 -25.11 -2.48
C GLY A 46 -18.67 -25.49 -1.03
N TRP A 47 -18.11 -24.77 -0.09
CA TRP A 47 -18.35 -24.97 1.33
C TRP A 47 -19.77 -24.61 1.76
N SER A 48 -20.39 -23.58 1.17
CA SER A 48 -21.78 -23.19 1.46
C SER A 48 -22.81 -24.26 1.13
N ARG A 49 -22.47 -25.22 0.24
CA ARG A 49 -23.34 -26.36 -0.10
C ARG A 49 -23.35 -27.45 0.97
N ILE A 50 -22.34 -27.49 1.85
CA ILE A 50 -22.16 -28.58 2.83
C ILE A 50 -22.03 -28.09 4.26
N SER A 51 -21.96 -26.78 4.50
CA SER A 51 -21.89 -26.14 5.82
C SER A 51 -22.66 -24.82 5.83
N ASN A 52 -23.33 -24.55 6.95
CA ASN A 52 -23.95 -23.24 7.24
C ASN A 52 -23.13 -22.42 8.25
N ASN A 53 -21.94 -22.90 8.63
CA ASN A 53 -21.06 -22.25 9.59
C ASN A 53 -19.77 -21.86 8.89
N ILE A 54 -19.81 -20.73 8.18
CA ILE A 54 -18.66 -20.21 7.46
C ILE A 54 -18.20 -18.92 8.14
N PHE A 55 -16.90 -18.88 8.43
CA PHE A 55 -16.18 -17.73 8.91
C PHE A 55 -15.30 -17.19 7.77
N VAL A 56 -15.57 -15.98 7.31
CA VAL A 56 -14.72 -15.31 6.33
C VAL A 56 -13.76 -14.38 7.03
N TRP A 57 -12.49 -14.49 6.67
CA TRP A 57 -11.45 -13.53 7.00
C TRP A 57 -11.11 -12.76 5.74
N ASP A 58 -11.56 -11.49 5.67
CA ASP A 58 -11.27 -10.60 4.57
C ASP A 58 -10.27 -9.49 4.98
N TYR A 59 -9.74 -8.76 4.01
CA TYR A 59 -8.64 -7.82 4.18
C TYR A 59 -8.97 -6.50 3.51
N GLY A 60 -8.96 -5.42 4.28
CA GLY A 60 -9.47 -4.13 3.84
C GLY A 60 -8.44 -3.01 3.71
N ILE A 61 -7.13 -3.26 3.91
CA ILE A 61 -6.07 -2.25 3.89
C ILE A 61 -4.80 -2.75 3.21
N ASN A 62 -3.84 -1.85 3.01
CA ASN A 62 -2.46 -2.19 2.65
C ASN A 62 -1.63 -2.40 3.91
N PHE A 63 -1.07 -3.59 4.13
CA PHE A 63 -0.30 -3.93 5.33
C PHE A 63 1.17 -3.50 5.24
N ASP A 64 1.72 -3.37 4.03
CA ASP A 64 3.07 -2.83 3.82
C ASP A 64 3.12 -1.31 3.95
N ASN A 65 1.99 -0.63 3.69
CA ASN A 65 1.86 0.82 3.69
C ASN A 65 0.49 1.23 4.24
N MET A 66 0.27 1.04 5.55
CA MET A 66 -1.01 1.33 6.21
C MET A 66 -1.43 2.80 6.09
N VAL A 67 -0.44 3.70 6.02
CA VAL A 67 -0.60 5.12 5.80
C VAL A 67 -0.44 5.45 4.30
N ALA A 68 -1.03 4.66 3.42
CA ALA A 68 -1.10 4.95 1.99
C ALA A 68 -2.55 4.96 1.51
N PRO A 69 -2.89 5.70 0.46
CA PRO A 69 -4.25 5.65 -0.11
C PRO A 69 -4.63 4.23 -0.54
N PHE A 70 -5.78 3.76 -0.09
CA PHE A 70 -6.30 2.43 -0.40
C PHE A 70 -7.81 2.49 -0.74
N PRO A 71 -8.16 2.95 -1.97
CA PRO A 71 -9.53 3.32 -2.36
C PRO A 71 -10.40 2.12 -2.74
N ASN A 72 -10.60 1.16 -1.83
CA ASN A 72 -11.38 -0.06 -2.07
C ASN A 72 -12.81 -0.04 -1.48
N PHE A 73 -13.37 1.11 -1.17
CA PHE A 73 -14.70 1.20 -0.53
C PHE A 73 -15.84 0.64 -1.38
N HIS A 74 -15.72 0.76 -2.71
CA HIS A 74 -16.72 0.26 -3.66
C HIS A 74 -16.84 -1.27 -3.70
N VAL A 75 -15.82 -2.00 -3.25
CA VAL A 75 -15.86 -3.47 -3.22
C VAL A 75 -16.48 -4.02 -1.94
N LEU A 76 -16.60 -3.22 -0.87
CA LEU A 76 -17.11 -3.69 0.42
C LEU A 76 -18.53 -4.26 0.32
N THR A 77 -19.46 -3.54 -0.30
CA THR A 77 -20.85 -3.99 -0.43
C THR A 77 -20.98 -5.29 -1.23
N PRO A 78 -20.47 -5.41 -2.46
CA PRO A 78 -20.61 -6.67 -3.21
C PRO A 78 -19.91 -7.84 -2.53
N ASN A 79 -18.80 -7.63 -1.84
CA ASN A 79 -18.09 -8.68 -1.12
C ASN A 79 -18.90 -9.15 0.11
N VAL A 80 -19.39 -8.26 0.95
CA VAL A 80 -20.21 -8.64 2.12
C VAL A 80 -21.51 -9.31 1.68
N GLN A 81 -22.12 -8.86 0.59
CA GLN A 81 -23.29 -9.54 0.00
C GLN A 81 -22.94 -10.95 -0.51
N LEU A 82 -21.76 -11.13 -1.13
CA LEU A 82 -21.28 -12.45 -1.53
C LEU A 82 -21.15 -13.39 -0.32
N PHE A 83 -20.53 -12.91 0.76
CA PHE A 83 -20.36 -13.67 2.00
C PHE A 83 -21.71 -14.04 2.61
N HIS A 84 -22.62 -13.09 2.72
CA HIS A 84 -23.97 -13.32 3.24
C HIS A 84 -24.75 -14.37 2.44
N ARG A 85 -24.74 -14.27 1.09
CA ARG A 85 -25.42 -15.26 0.22
C ARG A 85 -24.85 -16.67 0.32
N ASN A 86 -23.61 -16.81 0.78
CA ASN A 86 -22.91 -18.06 0.94
C ASN A 86 -22.83 -18.53 2.40
N HIS A 87 -23.81 -18.15 3.23
CA HIS A 87 -23.93 -18.60 4.62
C HIS A 87 -22.74 -18.25 5.53
N ALA A 88 -21.97 -17.22 5.21
CA ALA A 88 -21.00 -16.68 6.14
C ALA A 88 -21.75 -15.99 7.29
N ASN A 89 -21.78 -16.65 8.44
CA ASN A 89 -22.42 -16.16 9.66
C ASN A 89 -21.40 -15.49 10.62
N MET A 90 -20.13 -15.55 10.29
CA MET A 90 -19.05 -14.84 10.96
C MET A 90 -18.16 -14.17 9.90
N LEU A 91 -17.80 -12.92 10.17
CA LEU A 91 -16.94 -12.14 9.30
C LEU A 91 -15.92 -11.38 10.14
N PHE A 92 -14.65 -11.46 9.76
CA PHE A 92 -13.56 -10.68 10.29
C PHE A 92 -12.92 -9.88 9.14
N GLU A 93 -13.10 -8.57 9.20
CA GLU A 93 -12.42 -7.64 8.30
C GLU A 93 -11.12 -7.20 8.95
N GLN A 94 -9.99 -7.68 8.43
CA GLN A 94 -8.70 -7.25 8.91
C GLN A 94 -8.37 -5.88 8.36
N VAL A 95 -8.56 -4.91 9.21
CA VAL A 95 -8.21 -3.51 8.99
C VAL A 95 -7.43 -3.01 10.19
N ASN A 96 -6.71 -1.90 10.07
CA ASN A 96 -6.12 -1.28 11.24
C ASN A 96 -6.99 -0.13 11.77
N GLY A 97 -6.92 0.07 13.07
CA GLY A 97 -7.50 1.22 13.75
C GLY A 97 -6.48 2.29 14.12
N TYR A 98 -5.28 2.26 13.51
CA TYR A 98 -4.24 3.24 13.80
C TYR A 98 -4.57 4.60 13.21
N GLU A 99 -4.26 5.63 13.96
CA GLU A 99 -4.33 7.01 13.49
C GLU A 99 -3.50 7.20 12.20
N GLY A 100 -4.05 7.97 11.26
CA GLY A 100 -3.38 8.28 9.99
C GLY A 100 -3.49 7.22 8.90
N ALA A 101 -4.11 6.08 9.16
CA ALA A 101 -4.46 5.14 8.09
C ALA A 101 -5.54 5.71 7.15
N ASP A 102 -5.61 5.21 5.91
CA ASP A 102 -6.50 5.76 4.87
C ASP A 102 -7.98 5.72 5.27
N PHE A 103 -8.48 6.85 5.80
CA PHE A 103 -9.86 7.02 6.28
C PHE A 103 -10.29 5.89 7.23
N ALA A 104 -9.49 5.61 8.25
CA ALA A 104 -9.70 4.48 9.16
C ALA A 104 -11.09 4.51 9.80
N GLU A 105 -11.56 5.66 10.25
CA GLU A 105 -12.86 5.83 10.91
C GLU A 105 -14.03 5.61 9.93
N LEU A 106 -13.93 6.16 8.72
CA LEU A 106 -14.91 5.90 7.65
C LEU A 106 -14.95 4.43 7.32
N ARG A 107 -13.78 3.79 7.19
CA ARG A 107 -13.66 2.37 6.87
C ARG A 107 -14.32 1.51 7.94
N ALA A 108 -14.01 1.76 9.21
CA ALA A 108 -14.64 1.06 10.33
C ALA A 108 -16.16 1.24 10.35
N TYR A 109 -16.64 2.47 10.14
CA TYR A 109 -18.07 2.77 10.07
C TYR A 109 -18.76 2.03 8.92
N MET A 110 -18.20 2.09 7.71
CA MET A 110 -18.78 1.45 6.53
C MET A 110 -18.83 -0.07 6.70
N ILE A 111 -17.73 -0.68 7.16
CA ILE A 111 -17.66 -2.13 7.41
C ILE A 111 -18.69 -2.54 8.45
N ALA A 112 -18.77 -1.86 9.60
CA ALA A 112 -19.72 -2.18 10.65
C ALA A 112 -21.18 -2.09 10.17
N LYS A 113 -21.52 -1.06 9.39
CA LYS A 113 -22.86 -0.90 8.82
C LYS A 113 -23.21 -1.99 7.82
N LEU A 114 -22.28 -2.33 6.94
CA LEU A 114 -22.49 -3.36 5.92
C LEU A 114 -22.50 -4.78 6.49
N MET A 115 -21.70 -5.07 7.53
CA MET A 115 -21.76 -6.33 8.27
C MET A 115 -23.10 -6.52 8.98
N TRP A 116 -23.68 -5.42 9.48
CA TRP A 116 -25.03 -5.45 10.09
C TRP A 116 -26.14 -5.63 9.07
N ASN A 117 -26.06 -4.91 7.94
CA ASN A 117 -27.00 -5.02 6.83
C ASN A 117 -26.28 -4.78 5.49
N PRO A 118 -25.98 -5.84 4.73
CA PRO A 118 -25.21 -5.73 3.48
C PRO A 118 -25.98 -5.09 2.32
N TYR A 119 -27.25 -4.74 2.51
CA TYR A 119 -28.11 -4.14 1.48
C TYR A 119 -28.34 -2.65 1.67
N GLN A 120 -27.56 -2.01 2.55
CA GLN A 120 -27.58 -0.56 2.68
C GLN A 120 -26.89 0.11 1.50
N ASP A 121 -27.32 1.33 1.19
CA ASP A 121 -26.67 2.17 0.18
C ASP A 121 -25.33 2.70 0.73
N ALA A 122 -24.25 2.13 0.25
CA ALA A 122 -22.90 2.49 0.68
C ALA A 122 -22.52 3.94 0.34
N ASP A 123 -23.02 4.48 -0.77
CA ASP A 123 -22.73 5.87 -1.14
C ASP A 123 -23.40 6.85 -0.17
N SER A 124 -24.66 6.60 0.19
CA SER A 124 -25.36 7.37 1.22
C SER A 124 -24.67 7.26 2.58
N LEU A 125 -24.24 6.07 3.00
CA LEU A 125 -23.50 5.87 4.25
C LEU A 125 -22.20 6.69 4.26
N MET A 126 -21.45 6.67 3.17
CA MET A 126 -20.21 7.44 3.04
C MET A 126 -20.47 8.95 3.14
N ARG A 127 -21.49 9.47 2.43
CA ARG A 127 -21.84 10.89 2.46
C ARG A 127 -22.25 11.35 3.86
N VAL A 128 -23.12 10.60 4.51
CA VAL A 128 -23.57 10.90 5.88
C VAL A 128 -22.37 10.94 6.83
N PHE A 129 -21.52 9.90 6.81
CA PHE A 129 -20.34 9.90 7.66
C PHE A 129 -19.42 11.09 7.41
N LEU A 130 -19.10 11.37 6.15
CA LEU A 130 -18.17 12.45 5.81
C LEU A 130 -18.73 13.83 6.24
N THR A 131 -20.03 14.04 6.05
CA THR A 131 -20.69 15.28 6.49
C THR A 131 -20.67 15.42 8.02
N ASP A 132 -21.06 14.37 8.73
CA ASP A 132 -21.17 14.39 10.19
C ASP A 132 -19.80 14.46 10.89
N TYR A 133 -18.81 13.78 10.33
CA TYR A 133 -17.48 13.66 10.96
C TYR A 133 -16.55 14.82 10.63
N TYR A 134 -16.63 15.40 9.41
CA TYR A 134 -15.73 16.47 8.95
C TYR A 134 -16.41 17.84 8.80
N GLY A 135 -17.75 17.91 8.98
CA GLY A 135 -18.56 19.08 8.64
C GLY A 135 -18.97 19.08 7.16
N GLU A 136 -20.05 19.79 6.84
CA GLU A 136 -20.72 19.72 5.54
C GLU A 136 -19.81 20.09 4.36
N GLU A 137 -19.13 21.24 4.45
CA GLU A 137 -18.28 21.72 3.36
C GLU A 137 -17.02 20.83 3.19
N ALA A 138 -16.31 20.53 4.28
CA ALA A 138 -15.12 19.68 4.23
C ALA A 138 -15.48 18.24 3.82
N GLY A 139 -16.60 17.71 4.32
CA GLY A 139 -17.10 16.38 3.95
C GLY A 139 -17.39 16.26 2.45
N THR A 140 -17.93 17.32 1.83
CA THR A 140 -18.18 17.38 0.38
C THR A 140 -16.87 17.31 -0.44
N GLU A 141 -15.85 18.04 -0.04
CA GLU A 141 -14.54 18.01 -0.73
C GLU A 141 -13.86 16.64 -0.56
N LEU A 142 -13.93 16.05 0.65
CA LEU A 142 -13.38 14.72 0.93
C LEU A 142 -14.16 13.60 0.21
N TYR A 143 -15.47 13.73 0.07
CA TYR A 143 -16.25 12.83 -0.77
C TYR A 143 -15.79 12.90 -2.24
N SER A 144 -15.61 14.11 -2.76
CA SER A 144 -15.11 14.32 -4.13
C SER A 144 -13.72 13.69 -4.32
N TYR A 145 -12.82 13.86 -3.34
CA TYR A 145 -11.52 13.21 -3.30
C TYR A 145 -11.65 11.68 -3.37
N ARG A 146 -12.50 11.08 -2.53
CA ARG A 146 -12.68 9.62 -2.48
C ARG A 146 -13.21 9.07 -3.81
N LYS A 147 -14.23 9.71 -4.38
CA LYS A 147 -14.84 9.27 -5.66
C LYS A 147 -13.88 9.45 -6.85
N MET A 148 -13.10 10.53 -6.86
CA MET A 148 -12.10 10.77 -7.90
C MET A 148 -10.98 9.72 -7.84
N MET A 149 -10.48 9.38 -6.65
CA MET A 149 -9.43 8.39 -6.50
C MET A 149 -9.91 6.98 -6.86
N GLU A 150 -11.13 6.60 -6.45
CA GLU A 150 -11.79 5.35 -6.85
C GLU A 150 -11.90 5.24 -8.37
N GLY A 151 -12.41 6.28 -9.03
CA GLY A 151 -12.52 6.31 -10.50
C GLY A 151 -11.16 6.23 -11.19
N ALA A 152 -10.14 6.88 -10.64
CA ALA A 152 -8.78 6.83 -11.18
C ALA A 152 -8.12 5.45 -11.00
N LEU A 153 -8.34 4.77 -9.86
CA LEU A 153 -7.90 3.40 -9.65
C LEU A 153 -8.50 2.48 -10.72
N LEU A 154 -9.81 2.50 -10.87
CA LEU A 154 -10.52 1.66 -11.84
C LEU A 154 -10.07 1.94 -13.29
N SER A 155 -9.87 3.20 -13.64
CA SER A 155 -9.42 3.60 -14.98
C SER A 155 -7.97 3.23 -15.27
N SER A 156 -7.13 3.10 -14.25
CA SER A 156 -5.72 2.75 -14.42
C SER A 156 -5.49 1.29 -14.74
N HIS A 157 -6.43 0.42 -14.40
CA HIS A 157 -6.32 -1.04 -14.46
C HIS A 157 -5.12 -1.60 -13.68
N VAL A 158 -4.51 -0.81 -12.79
CA VAL A 158 -3.42 -1.25 -11.92
C VAL A 158 -4.01 -2.01 -10.74
N PRO A 159 -3.59 -3.24 -10.50
CA PRO A 159 -4.09 -4.03 -9.38
C PRO A 159 -3.80 -3.39 -8.03
N LEU A 160 -4.76 -3.47 -7.09
CA LEU A 160 -4.60 -2.99 -5.73
C LEU A 160 -4.37 -4.19 -4.79
N TRP A 161 -3.15 -4.35 -4.30
CA TRP A 161 -2.77 -5.44 -3.41
C TRP A 161 -2.77 -5.01 -1.94
N ILE A 162 -2.98 -5.95 -1.05
CA ILE A 162 -2.84 -5.73 0.41
C ILE A 162 -1.38 -5.61 0.87
N TYR A 163 -0.43 -5.92 -0.01
CA TYR A 163 1.00 -5.68 0.13
C TYR A 163 1.46 -4.93 -1.12
N ASP A 164 1.44 -3.62 -1.07
CA ASP A 164 1.66 -2.75 -2.22
C ASP A 164 2.40 -1.47 -1.82
N SER A 165 2.90 -0.75 -2.81
CA SER A 165 3.57 0.54 -2.62
C SER A 165 2.81 1.66 -3.35
N PRO A 166 2.75 2.89 -2.82
CA PRO A 166 2.26 4.04 -3.57
C PRO A 166 2.94 4.23 -4.92
N ILE A 167 4.21 3.81 -5.04
CA ILE A 167 5.01 3.90 -6.26
C ILE A 167 4.39 3.11 -7.41
N THR A 168 3.76 1.96 -7.13
CA THR A 168 3.05 1.14 -8.13
C THR A 168 1.98 1.93 -8.87
N HIS A 169 1.38 2.91 -8.20
CA HIS A 169 0.24 3.69 -8.71
C HIS A 169 0.63 5.10 -9.21
N LYS A 170 1.94 5.42 -9.27
CA LYS A 170 2.46 6.77 -9.60
C LYS A 170 2.04 7.30 -10.98
N ASP A 171 1.78 6.42 -11.93
CA ASP A 171 1.35 6.76 -13.28
C ASP A 171 -0.16 6.53 -13.52
N GLY A 172 -0.85 6.02 -12.51
CA GLY A 172 -2.29 5.77 -12.45
C GLY A 172 -3.01 6.73 -11.49
N MET A 173 -3.65 6.15 -10.45
CA MET A 173 -4.45 6.92 -9.48
C MET A 173 -3.63 7.95 -8.67
N LEU A 174 -2.32 7.83 -8.62
CA LEU A 174 -1.42 8.77 -7.94
C LEU A 174 -0.55 9.58 -8.92
N SER A 175 -1.01 9.74 -10.17
CA SER A 175 -0.31 10.57 -11.16
C SER A 175 -0.22 12.03 -10.72
N ASP A 176 0.80 12.76 -11.22
CA ASP A 176 1.07 14.14 -10.80
C ASP A 176 -0.12 15.09 -10.92
N ASN A 177 -0.93 14.95 -11.98
CA ASN A 177 -2.12 15.75 -12.18
C ASN A 177 -3.19 15.47 -11.12
N LEU A 178 -3.40 14.20 -10.81
CA LEU A 178 -4.35 13.77 -9.79
C LEU A 178 -3.86 14.17 -8.39
N MET A 179 -2.59 13.96 -8.08
CA MET A 179 -1.99 14.37 -6.79
C MET A 179 -2.16 15.87 -6.53
N ARG A 180 -1.96 16.73 -7.55
CA ARG A 180 -2.23 18.17 -7.44
C ARG A 180 -3.71 18.48 -7.22
N THR A 181 -4.60 17.70 -7.84
CA THR A 181 -6.04 17.89 -7.67
C THR A 181 -6.49 17.44 -6.28
N TYR A 182 -6.00 16.30 -5.80
CA TYR A 182 -6.26 15.82 -4.44
C TYR A 182 -5.77 16.80 -3.37
N ALA A 183 -4.56 17.35 -3.54
CA ALA A 183 -4.03 18.36 -2.63
C ALA A 183 -4.96 19.57 -2.53
N ARG A 184 -5.47 20.07 -3.69
CA ARG A 184 -6.44 21.20 -3.72
C ARG A 184 -7.76 20.88 -3.01
N LEU A 185 -8.26 19.65 -3.11
CA LEU A 185 -9.48 19.22 -2.40
C LEU A 185 -9.24 19.24 -0.88
N PHE A 186 -8.09 18.74 -0.42
CA PHE A 186 -7.70 18.84 0.98
C PHE A 186 -7.48 20.28 1.44
N ASP A 187 -6.86 21.15 0.61
CA ASP A 187 -6.70 22.56 0.93
C ASP A 187 -8.05 23.27 1.15
N LYS A 188 -9.05 22.97 0.33
CA LYS A 188 -10.42 23.48 0.50
C LYS A 188 -11.08 22.91 1.76
N ALA A 189 -10.94 21.60 2.01
CA ALA A 189 -11.48 20.96 3.21
C ALA A 189 -10.87 21.56 4.49
N GLU A 190 -9.55 21.73 4.55
CA GLU A 190 -8.87 22.39 5.69
C GLU A 190 -9.30 23.85 5.84
N ALA A 191 -9.49 24.59 4.73
CA ALA A 191 -9.96 25.98 4.77
C ALA A 191 -11.39 26.11 5.31
N ALA A 192 -12.29 25.20 4.91
CA ALA A 192 -13.68 25.19 5.34
C ALA A 192 -13.84 25.01 6.87
N VAL A 193 -12.92 24.26 7.49
CA VAL A 193 -12.98 23.95 8.93
C VAL A 193 -11.91 24.66 9.76
N ARG A 194 -11.25 25.69 9.21
CA ARG A 194 -10.13 26.39 9.88
C ARG A 194 -10.50 26.93 11.27
N GLY A 195 -11.76 27.30 11.49
CA GLY A 195 -12.27 27.84 12.76
C GLY A 195 -12.57 26.76 13.82
N ASP A 196 -12.57 25.50 13.46
CA ASP A 196 -12.82 24.36 14.34
C ASP A 196 -11.59 23.46 14.43
N SER A 197 -10.92 23.49 15.58
CA SER A 197 -9.65 22.76 15.76
C SER A 197 -9.83 21.23 15.70
N ILE A 198 -11.00 20.70 16.08
CA ILE A 198 -11.28 19.26 16.07
C ILE A 198 -11.50 18.82 14.63
N LEU A 199 -12.37 19.51 13.88
CA LEU A 199 -12.61 19.19 12.48
C LEU A 199 -11.36 19.35 11.63
N LEU A 200 -10.59 20.42 11.85
CA LEU A 200 -9.32 20.65 11.17
C LEU A 200 -8.32 19.51 11.43
N GLN A 201 -8.21 19.05 12.68
CA GLN A 201 -7.37 17.91 13.02
C GLN A 201 -7.79 16.64 12.26
N ARG A 202 -9.09 16.34 12.22
CA ARG A 202 -9.62 15.17 11.48
C ARG A 202 -9.27 15.23 9.99
N VAL A 203 -9.44 16.39 9.35
CA VAL A 203 -9.05 16.58 7.94
C VAL A 203 -7.54 16.40 7.75
N GLN A 204 -6.72 16.94 8.64
CA GLN A 204 -5.27 16.83 8.58
C GLN A 204 -4.77 15.39 8.78
N ILE A 205 -5.40 14.61 9.65
CA ILE A 205 -5.12 13.18 9.81
C ILE A 205 -5.43 12.44 8.50
N SER A 206 -6.60 12.68 7.92
CA SER A 206 -7.02 12.04 6.66
C SER A 206 -6.18 12.46 5.44
N ARG A 207 -5.39 13.52 5.55
CA ARG A 207 -4.43 13.97 4.52
C ARG A 207 -3.09 13.22 4.59
N LEU A 208 -2.75 12.61 5.72
CA LEU A 208 -1.47 11.91 5.90
C LEU A 208 -1.17 10.87 4.82
N PRO A 209 -2.15 10.03 4.39
CA PRO A 209 -1.94 9.08 3.30
C PRO A 209 -1.47 9.73 2.00
N LEU A 210 -2.05 10.86 1.64
CA LEU A 210 -1.66 11.59 0.44
C LEU A 210 -0.24 12.17 0.58
N GLN A 211 0.10 12.71 1.75
CA GLN A 211 1.45 13.25 2.03
C GLN A 211 2.52 12.14 2.01
N TYR A 212 2.22 10.99 2.58
CA TYR A 212 3.11 9.82 2.53
C TYR A 212 3.33 9.34 1.09
N ALA A 213 2.26 9.17 0.31
CA ALA A 213 2.35 8.78 -1.09
C ALA A 213 3.16 9.80 -1.92
N GLU A 214 3.01 11.09 -1.65
CA GLU A 214 3.78 12.14 -2.30
C GLU A 214 5.29 11.99 -2.05
N LEU A 215 5.70 11.69 -0.82
CA LEU A 215 7.10 11.44 -0.47
C LEU A 215 7.64 10.18 -1.14
N GLU A 216 6.89 9.09 -1.11
CA GLU A 216 7.30 7.83 -1.76
C GLU A 216 7.49 7.99 -3.27
N ILE A 217 6.59 8.71 -3.93
CA ILE A 217 6.69 8.97 -5.37
C ILE A 217 7.83 9.93 -5.70
N ALA A 218 8.04 10.97 -4.88
CA ALA A 218 9.09 11.97 -5.11
C ALA A 218 10.47 11.33 -5.19
N ARG A 219 10.79 10.35 -4.33
CA ARG A 219 12.09 9.67 -4.34
C ARG A 219 12.36 8.84 -5.61
N THR A 220 11.34 8.54 -6.42
CA THR A 220 11.48 7.75 -7.67
C THR A 220 11.67 8.60 -8.93
N LYS A 221 11.37 9.90 -8.87
CA LYS A 221 11.39 10.80 -10.04
C LYS A 221 12.65 11.67 -10.14
N GLY A 222 13.54 11.59 -9.16
CA GLY A 222 14.59 12.56 -8.96
C GLY A 222 14.04 13.84 -8.31
N ILE A 223 14.66 14.23 -7.22
CA ILE A 223 14.26 15.40 -6.44
C ILE A 223 14.99 16.61 -7.00
N GLU A 224 14.28 17.49 -7.72
CA GLU A 224 14.84 18.74 -8.25
C GLU A 224 14.93 19.83 -7.18
N ASP A 225 13.90 19.96 -6.33
CA ASP A 225 13.87 20.90 -5.21
C ASP A 225 13.95 20.17 -3.87
N GLU A 226 15.18 19.91 -3.43
CA GLU A 226 15.44 19.23 -2.16
C GLU A 226 14.89 19.99 -0.95
N LYS A 227 14.89 21.33 -0.97
CA LYS A 227 14.38 22.13 0.14
C LYS A 227 12.86 21.98 0.29
N ALA A 228 12.14 21.94 -0.84
CA ALA A 228 10.70 21.71 -0.83
C ALA A 228 10.37 20.30 -0.31
N VAL A 229 11.11 19.29 -0.75
CA VAL A 229 10.90 17.91 -0.26
C VAL A 229 11.27 17.78 1.21
N GLU A 230 12.38 18.37 1.65
CA GLU A 230 12.77 18.40 3.07
C GLU A 230 11.67 19.05 3.94
N ALA A 231 11.07 20.14 3.49
CA ALA A 231 9.96 20.78 4.18
C ALA A 231 8.72 19.86 4.27
N LYS A 232 8.41 19.10 3.20
CA LYS A 232 7.32 18.12 3.20
C LYS A 232 7.60 16.95 4.16
N VAL A 233 8.82 16.42 4.19
CA VAL A 233 9.23 15.37 5.15
C VAL A 233 9.06 15.87 6.58
N LYS A 234 9.52 17.07 6.89
CA LYS A 234 9.36 17.68 8.22
C LYS A 234 7.88 17.85 8.59
N CYS A 235 7.08 18.38 7.68
CA CYS A 235 5.63 18.54 7.89
C CYS A 235 4.93 17.19 8.13
N PHE A 236 5.23 16.16 7.35
CA PHE A 236 4.69 14.81 7.54
C PHE A 236 5.11 14.24 8.91
N ARG A 237 6.39 14.38 9.29
CA ARG A 237 6.91 13.95 10.59
C ARG A 237 6.18 14.64 11.74
N GLU A 238 6.08 15.97 11.71
CA GLU A 238 5.42 16.76 12.77
C GLU A 238 3.95 16.35 12.92
N ARG A 239 3.21 16.22 11.79
CA ARG A 239 1.80 15.81 11.81
C ARG A 239 1.64 14.38 12.31
N SER A 240 2.42 13.43 11.79
CA SER A 240 2.33 12.03 12.18
C SER A 240 2.61 11.82 13.67
N VAL A 241 3.66 12.46 14.20
CA VAL A 241 3.98 12.38 15.64
C VAL A 241 2.91 13.07 16.48
N ARG A 242 2.47 14.27 16.09
CA ARG A 242 1.43 15.02 16.79
C ARG A 242 0.11 14.26 16.87
N PHE A 243 -0.25 13.54 15.82
CA PHE A 243 -1.51 12.81 15.72
C PHE A 243 -1.41 11.34 16.18
N GLY A 244 -0.27 10.93 16.75
CA GLY A 244 -0.13 9.62 17.36
C GLY A 244 -0.03 8.46 16.37
N VAL A 245 0.47 8.71 15.13
CA VAL A 245 0.71 7.62 14.19
C VAL A 245 1.85 6.75 14.70
N GLU A 246 1.55 5.52 15.08
CA GLU A 246 2.52 4.61 15.68
C GLU A 246 3.38 3.91 14.63
N SER A 247 2.78 3.49 13.52
CA SER A 247 3.47 2.72 12.50
C SER A 247 2.93 2.98 11.08
N LEU A 248 3.83 2.95 10.09
CA LEU A 248 3.51 3.04 8.67
C LEU A 248 3.15 1.68 8.05
N ASN A 249 3.48 0.58 8.73
CA ASN A 249 3.23 -0.79 8.25
C ASN A 249 3.07 -1.77 9.41
N GLU A 250 2.67 -3.01 9.12
CA GLU A 250 2.47 -4.06 10.13
C GLU A 250 3.75 -4.51 10.85
N ARG A 251 4.93 -4.06 10.41
CA ARG A 251 6.23 -4.42 10.99
C ARG A 251 6.76 -3.42 12.01
N GLY A 252 6.00 -2.36 12.30
CA GLY A 252 6.37 -1.39 13.33
C GLY A 252 7.31 -0.28 12.84
N ASN A 253 7.26 0.09 11.54
CA ASN A 253 8.07 1.20 11.02
C ASN A 253 7.49 2.55 11.46
N ALA A 254 8.13 3.20 12.44
CA ALA A 254 7.66 4.47 12.97
C ALA A 254 7.84 5.62 11.96
N PRO A 255 6.86 6.57 11.86
CA PRO A 255 6.98 7.73 10.96
C PRO A 255 8.23 8.57 11.18
N ALA A 256 8.70 8.70 12.43
CA ALA A 256 9.91 9.45 12.76
C ALA A 256 11.15 8.80 12.13
N ASP A 257 11.30 7.48 12.28
CA ASP A 257 12.41 6.71 11.73
C ASP A 257 12.41 6.74 10.19
N TYR A 258 11.23 6.64 9.58
CA TYR A 258 11.05 6.81 8.14
C TYR A 258 11.53 8.18 7.66
N CYS A 259 11.12 9.25 8.34
CA CYS A 259 11.52 10.61 7.97
C CYS A 259 13.02 10.86 8.14
N ASP A 260 13.62 10.36 9.23
CA ASP A 260 15.05 10.46 9.48
C ASP A 260 15.86 9.69 8.41
N LEU A 261 15.38 8.50 8.03
CA LEU A 261 15.97 7.73 6.92
C LEU A 261 15.83 8.48 5.59
N TYR A 262 14.64 9.07 5.32
CA TYR A 262 14.38 9.81 4.10
C TYR A 262 15.36 10.98 3.93
N LEU A 263 15.50 11.80 4.96
CA LEU A 263 16.41 12.95 4.95
C LEU A 263 17.89 12.54 4.84
N LYS A 264 18.24 11.37 5.35
CA LYS A 264 19.60 10.84 5.31
C LYS A 264 19.99 10.24 3.96
N ARG A 265 19.04 9.59 3.28
CA ARG A 265 19.35 8.71 2.14
C ARG A 265 18.72 9.13 0.82
N PHE A 266 17.54 9.72 0.82
CA PHE A 266 16.78 9.93 -0.42
C PHE A 266 16.92 11.31 -1.04
N LEU A 267 17.58 12.25 -0.36
CA LEU A 267 17.89 13.55 -0.96
C LEU A 267 19.10 13.41 -1.89
N PRO A 268 19.05 13.89 -3.16
CA PRO A 268 20.12 13.74 -4.14
C PRO A 268 21.47 14.28 -3.68
N SER A 269 21.49 15.38 -2.89
CA SER A 269 22.72 15.93 -2.31
C SER A 269 23.44 14.97 -1.33
N ARG A 270 22.75 13.91 -0.88
CA ARG A 270 23.30 12.89 0.02
C ARG A 270 23.84 11.67 -0.74
N VAL A 271 23.52 11.55 -2.03
CA VAL A 271 23.91 10.41 -2.87
C VAL A 271 24.88 10.87 -3.93
N VAL A 272 26.16 10.72 -3.64
CA VAL A 272 27.23 11.00 -4.62
C VAL A 272 27.73 9.66 -5.17
N THR A 273 27.33 9.31 -6.40
CA THR A 273 27.78 8.08 -7.04
C THR A 273 28.16 8.33 -8.50
N GLN A 274 29.25 7.70 -8.93
CA GLN A 274 29.68 7.68 -10.34
C GLN A 274 28.97 6.57 -11.14
N ALA A 275 28.31 5.65 -10.44
CA ALA A 275 27.58 4.54 -11.06
C ALA A 275 26.20 4.96 -11.63
N LYS A 276 25.75 6.22 -11.43
CA LYS A 276 24.45 6.66 -11.94
C LYS A 276 24.40 6.60 -13.46
N GLY A 277 23.44 5.79 -13.97
CA GLY A 277 23.26 5.54 -15.41
C GLY A 277 24.31 4.59 -16.02
N ALA A 278 25.14 3.94 -15.21
CA ALA A 278 26.06 2.91 -15.68
C ALA A 278 25.33 1.69 -16.23
N THR A 279 25.93 1.02 -17.20
CA THR A 279 25.35 -0.21 -17.77
C THR A 279 25.54 -1.38 -16.80
N VAL A 280 24.48 -2.15 -16.57
CA VAL A 280 24.52 -3.35 -15.73
C VAL A 280 24.40 -4.58 -16.60
N VAL A 281 25.34 -5.50 -16.46
CA VAL A 281 25.32 -6.82 -17.10
C VAL A 281 25.20 -7.88 -16.01
N PHE A 282 24.07 -8.59 -15.98
CA PHE A 282 23.84 -9.67 -15.03
C PHE A 282 24.44 -10.99 -15.52
N ASN A 283 25.47 -11.50 -14.84
CA ASN A 283 26.01 -12.84 -15.07
C ASN A 283 25.08 -13.90 -14.47
N THR A 284 24.42 -13.58 -13.36
CA THR A 284 23.31 -14.36 -12.78
C THR A 284 22.03 -13.55 -12.86
N ALA A 285 21.01 -14.06 -13.56
CA ALA A 285 19.75 -13.35 -13.73
C ALA A 285 19.04 -13.13 -12.38
N PRO A 286 18.53 -11.92 -12.11
CA PRO A 286 17.69 -11.67 -10.97
C PRO A 286 16.40 -12.51 -11.01
N HIS A 287 15.76 -12.71 -9.86
CA HIS A 287 14.45 -13.36 -9.78
C HIS A 287 13.42 -12.63 -10.65
N ASN A 288 12.49 -13.36 -11.27
CA ASN A 288 11.50 -12.84 -12.22
C ASN A 288 10.73 -11.60 -11.74
N ARG A 289 10.47 -11.52 -10.45
CA ARG A 289 9.79 -10.36 -9.82
C ARG A 289 10.52 -9.03 -10.05
N TYR A 290 11.83 -9.05 -10.24
CA TYR A 290 12.67 -7.86 -10.34
C TYR A 290 13.18 -7.59 -11.76
N GLN A 291 12.95 -8.47 -12.75
CA GLN A 291 13.57 -8.41 -14.07
C GLN A 291 13.32 -7.10 -14.81
N GLU A 292 12.11 -6.55 -14.74
CA GLU A 292 11.76 -5.30 -15.45
C GLU A 292 12.53 -4.08 -14.93
N MET A 293 12.86 -4.05 -13.64
CA MET A 293 13.54 -2.92 -12.99
C MET A 293 15.03 -3.15 -12.80
N ALA A 294 15.50 -4.41 -12.92
CA ALA A 294 16.85 -4.78 -12.52
C ALA A 294 17.96 -4.03 -13.28
N SER A 295 17.76 -3.75 -14.57
CA SER A 295 18.77 -3.06 -15.41
C SER A 295 19.04 -1.62 -14.99
N THR A 296 18.09 -0.98 -14.30
CA THR A 296 18.19 0.42 -13.87
C THR A 296 18.30 0.58 -12.36
N ALA A 297 17.69 -0.29 -11.57
CA ALA A 297 17.60 -0.15 -10.13
C ALA A 297 18.96 -0.13 -9.39
N LEU A 298 19.99 -0.73 -9.95
CA LEU A 298 21.34 -0.69 -9.35
C LEU A 298 22.11 0.61 -9.69
N THR A 299 21.64 1.40 -10.66
CA THR A 299 22.36 2.56 -11.19
C THR A 299 21.49 3.80 -11.38
N ASP A 300 20.26 3.82 -10.87
CA ASP A 300 19.36 4.98 -10.95
C ASP A 300 19.77 6.13 -10.01
N GLY A 301 20.68 5.86 -9.06
CA GLY A 301 21.13 6.81 -8.06
C GLY A 301 20.17 6.92 -6.87
N LEU A 302 19.29 5.95 -6.69
CA LEU A 302 18.33 5.88 -5.58
C LEU A 302 18.72 4.73 -4.64
N PHE A 303 18.35 4.86 -3.38
CA PHE A 303 18.40 3.76 -2.43
C PHE A 303 17.06 3.03 -2.38
N GLY A 304 17.10 1.71 -2.18
CA GLY A 304 15.92 0.92 -1.90
C GLY A 304 15.23 1.35 -0.60
N GLY A 305 13.91 1.15 -0.53
CA GLY A 305 13.10 1.43 0.65
C GLY A 305 13.21 0.37 1.74
N SER A 306 12.26 0.39 2.66
CA SER A 306 12.21 -0.54 3.80
C SER A 306 11.63 -1.92 3.46
N SER A 307 10.98 -2.06 2.31
CA SER A 307 10.40 -3.31 1.82
C SER A 307 11.11 -3.79 0.56
N PHE A 308 11.17 -5.12 0.37
CA PHE A 308 11.80 -5.74 -0.81
C PHE A 308 11.15 -5.36 -2.15
N VAL A 309 9.96 -4.80 -2.15
CA VAL A 309 9.25 -4.30 -3.36
C VAL A 309 9.63 -2.87 -3.72
N GLU A 310 10.49 -2.21 -2.94
CA GLU A 310 10.77 -0.77 -3.06
C GLU A 310 12.19 -0.52 -3.57
N GLY A 311 12.42 -0.67 -4.88
CA GLY A 311 13.70 -0.30 -5.52
C GLY A 311 14.86 -1.24 -5.21
N TRP A 312 14.59 -2.50 -4.91
CA TRP A 312 15.59 -3.55 -4.69
C TRP A 312 15.66 -4.50 -5.87
N VAL A 313 16.81 -5.13 -6.03
CA VAL A 313 17.01 -6.26 -6.94
C VAL A 313 17.33 -7.49 -6.11
N GLY A 314 16.64 -8.60 -6.35
CA GLY A 314 16.75 -9.81 -5.55
C GLY A 314 17.01 -11.07 -6.38
N TRP A 315 17.69 -12.02 -5.74
CA TRP A 315 17.97 -13.36 -6.27
C TRP A 315 17.42 -14.41 -5.30
N GLU A 316 16.96 -15.53 -5.85
CA GLU A 316 16.46 -16.66 -5.06
C GLU A 316 17.20 -17.93 -5.42
N GLY A 317 17.81 -18.60 -4.42
CA GLY A 317 18.52 -19.85 -4.59
C GLY A 317 19.85 -19.77 -5.37
N THR A 318 20.31 -18.56 -5.72
CA THR A 318 21.55 -18.31 -6.45
C THR A 318 22.30 -17.12 -5.85
N ASN A 319 23.60 -17.06 -6.09
CA ASN A 319 24.41 -15.91 -5.68
C ASN A 319 24.28 -14.78 -6.72
N PRO A 320 24.09 -13.52 -6.29
CA PRO A 320 24.20 -12.36 -7.17
C PRO A 320 25.58 -12.29 -7.83
N ASP A 321 25.58 -12.09 -9.13
CA ASP A 321 26.82 -11.82 -9.91
C ASP A 321 26.47 -10.90 -11.08
N PHE A 322 27.07 -9.71 -11.11
CA PHE A 322 26.82 -8.71 -12.14
C PHE A 322 28.02 -7.77 -12.30
N THR A 323 28.15 -7.19 -13.47
CA THR A 323 29.16 -6.19 -13.81
C THR A 323 28.52 -4.83 -14.00
N LEU A 324 29.16 -3.79 -13.45
CA LEU A 324 28.83 -2.38 -13.69
C LEU A 324 29.89 -1.80 -14.63
N ASP A 325 29.45 -1.34 -15.80
CA ASP A 325 30.34 -0.64 -16.75
C ASP A 325 30.08 0.87 -16.65
N LEU A 326 31.08 1.61 -16.18
CA LEU A 326 31.02 3.06 -16.06
C LEU A 326 31.18 3.78 -17.42
N GLY A 327 31.43 3.03 -18.49
CA GLY A 327 31.56 3.54 -19.87
C GLY A 327 32.82 4.35 -20.15
N ARG A 328 33.67 4.53 -19.14
CA ARG A 328 34.95 5.25 -19.24
C ARG A 328 35.89 4.88 -18.11
N GLU A 329 37.18 5.01 -18.33
CA GLU A 329 38.19 4.89 -17.28
C GLU A 329 37.93 5.93 -16.18
N THR A 330 37.78 5.47 -14.95
CA THR A 330 37.29 6.31 -13.84
C THR A 330 38.08 5.96 -12.57
N SER A 331 38.59 6.98 -11.87
CA SER A 331 39.20 6.78 -10.56
C SER A 331 38.14 6.49 -9.51
N ILE A 332 38.20 5.33 -8.87
CA ILE A 332 37.27 4.87 -7.82
C ILE A 332 38.01 4.96 -6.48
N SER A 333 37.43 5.68 -5.53
CA SER A 333 37.94 5.78 -4.17
C SER A 333 37.25 4.84 -3.18
N ALA A 334 35.99 4.45 -3.47
CA ALA A 334 35.22 3.53 -2.63
C ALA A 334 34.10 2.86 -3.46
N ILE A 335 33.73 1.64 -3.06
CA ILE A 335 32.56 0.95 -3.55
C ILE A 335 31.62 0.73 -2.35
N SER A 336 30.35 1.07 -2.51
CA SER A 336 29.31 0.88 -1.49
C SER A 336 28.10 0.20 -2.11
N THR A 337 27.57 -0.81 -1.45
CA THR A 337 26.35 -1.53 -1.85
C THR A 337 25.46 -1.69 -0.62
N ASP A 338 24.20 -1.33 -0.76
CA ASP A 338 23.22 -1.57 0.29
C ASP A 338 22.56 -2.93 0.13
N PHE A 339 22.19 -3.54 1.26
CA PHE A 339 21.50 -4.81 1.33
C PHE A 339 20.29 -4.68 2.24
N LEU A 340 19.16 -5.21 1.79
CA LEU A 340 17.96 -5.31 2.60
C LEU A 340 18.04 -6.54 3.52
N HIS A 341 17.69 -6.36 4.79
CA HIS A 341 17.48 -7.44 5.75
C HIS A 341 16.02 -7.45 6.21
N GLN A 342 15.25 -8.43 5.74
CA GLN A 342 13.83 -8.54 6.04
C GLN A 342 13.46 -10.01 6.29
N LEU A 343 13.73 -10.51 7.50
CA LEU A 343 13.57 -11.92 7.87
C LEU A 343 12.14 -12.45 7.62
N GLY A 344 11.13 -11.63 7.90
CA GLY A 344 9.73 -12.01 7.66
C GLY A 344 9.39 -12.31 6.20
N ALA A 345 10.18 -11.77 5.26
CA ALA A 345 10.07 -12.03 3.83
C ALA A 345 11.18 -12.96 3.31
N TRP A 346 11.92 -13.62 4.20
CA TRP A 346 13.06 -14.48 3.87
C TRP A 346 14.19 -13.76 3.09
N VAL A 347 14.29 -12.43 3.24
CA VAL A 347 15.39 -11.65 2.67
C VAL A 347 16.54 -11.59 3.66
N LEU A 348 17.66 -12.18 3.27
CA LEU A 348 18.83 -12.39 4.12
C LEU A 348 20.01 -11.55 3.63
N LEU A 349 20.85 -11.12 4.56
CA LEU A 349 22.14 -10.50 4.22
C LEU A 349 23.09 -11.53 3.62
N PRO A 350 23.96 -11.13 2.65
CA PRO A 350 25.00 -11.99 2.14
C PRO A 350 26.03 -12.27 3.24
N LYS A 351 26.65 -13.45 3.20
CA LYS A 351 27.78 -13.80 4.09
C LYS A 351 29.07 -13.10 3.69
N GLU A 352 29.25 -12.87 2.41
CA GLU A 352 30.43 -12.29 1.81
C GLU A 352 30.04 -11.47 0.59
N VAL A 353 30.72 -10.37 0.37
CA VAL A 353 30.60 -9.55 -0.84
C VAL A 353 32.01 -9.38 -1.41
N ARG A 354 32.17 -9.71 -2.69
CA ARG A 354 33.45 -9.56 -3.40
C ARG A 354 33.31 -8.49 -4.48
N TYR A 355 34.22 -7.55 -4.49
CA TYR A 355 34.35 -6.55 -5.55
C TYR A 355 35.61 -6.80 -6.34
N GLU A 356 35.49 -6.78 -7.66
CA GLU A 356 36.60 -6.85 -8.59
C GLU A 356 36.57 -5.60 -9.45
N VAL A 357 37.77 -5.03 -9.74
CA VAL A 357 37.90 -3.81 -10.54
C VAL A 357 38.87 -4.14 -11.68
N SER A 358 38.50 -3.83 -12.92
CA SER A 358 39.27 -4.05 -14.11
C SER A 358 39.57 -2.75 -14.87
#